data_ffd43600e04a511e865dc76a5ad206cb
#
_entry.id   ffd43600e04a511e865dc76a5ad206cb
#
_cell.length_a   1.000
_cell.length_b   1.000
_cell.length_c   1.000
_cell.angle_alpha   90.00
_cell.angle_beta   90.00
_cell.angle_gamma   90.00
#
_symmetry.space_group_name_H-M   'P 1'
#
loop_
_entity.id
_entity.type
_entity.pdbx_description
1 polymer ?
#
loop_
_entity_poly.entity_id
_entity_poly.type
_entity_poly.pdbx_seq_one_letter_code
_entity_poly.pdbx_strand_id
1 'polypeptide(L)'
;MLELLRQKISCNQVEYSLHAVRQMVARNITPAEVVQTVLAGEVIEDYPDDKYGPSCLLLGSTASQRPLHVQCTHPSRPLVKVITAYDPDPKEWDETLKRRKTK
;
A
#
# COMPACT_ATOMS: atom_id res chain seq x y z
N MET A 1 5.02 6.91 -12.49
CA MET A 1 4.07 6.91 -11.36
C MET A 1 4.74 6.38 -10.09
N LEU A 2 5.29 5.19 -10.11
CA LEU A 2 5.89 4.57 -8.91
C LEU A 2 7.10 5.36 -8.39
N GLU A 3 7.93 5.89 -9.27
CA GLU A 3 9.09 6.69 -8.87
C GLU A 3 8.68 7.96 -8.13
N LEU A 4 7.67 8.68 -8.62
CA LEU A 4 7.18 9.87 -7.95
C LEU A 4 6.50 9.51 -6.62
N LEU A 5 5.80 8.39 -6.58
CA LEU A 5 5.20 7.88 -5.35
C LEU A 5 6.26 7.62 -4.28
N ARG A 6 7.36 6.98 -4.66
CA ARG A 6 8.49 6.72 -3.76
C ARG A 6 9.13 8.01 -3.25
N GLN A 7 9.28 9.01 -4.13
CA GLN A 7 9.82 10.31 -3.74
C GLN A 7 8.94 10.97 -2.68
N LYS A 8 7.63 11.01 -2.89
CA LYS A 8 6.71 11.64 -1.95
C LYS A 8 6.71 10.94 -0.60
N ILE A 9 6.67 9.61 -0.61
CA ILE A 9 6.71 8.81 0.63
C ILE A 9 8.03 9.07 1.38
N SER A 10 9.15 9.12 0.67
CA SER A 10 10.46 9.38 1.28
C SER A 10 10.56 10.77 1.90
N CYS A 11 9.85 11.75 1.33
CA CYS A 11 9.82 13.13 1.82
C CYS A 11 8.72 13.37 2.86
N ASN A 12 8.11 12.31 3.36
CA ASN A 12 7.02 12.37 4.35
C ASN A 12 5.80 13.17 3.84
N GLN A 13 5.59 13.18 2.52
CA GLN A 13 4.42 13.80 1.90
C GLN A 13 3.28 12.78 1.83
N VAL A 14 2.85 12.31 2.98
CA VAL A 14 1.89 11.22 3.13
C VAL A 14 0.91 11.53 4.25
N GLU A 15 -0.33 11.10 4.03
CA GLU A 15 -1.38 11.13 5.06
C GLU A 15 -2.04 9.75 5.10
N TYR A 16 -2.73 9.46 6.20
CA TYR A 16 -3.37 8.16 6.42
C TYR A 16 -4.87 8.35 6.63
N SER A 17 -5.67 7.54 5.94
CA SER A 17 -7.11 7.52 6.19
C SER A 17 -7.37 6.93 7.57
N LEU A 18 -8.55 7.22 8.14
CA LEU A 18 -8.94 6.62 9.41
C LEU A 18 -8.98 5.10 9.31
N HIS A 19 -9.48 4.58 8.19
CA HIS A 19 -9.50 3.13 7.93
C HIS A 19 -8.08 2.56 7.95
N ALA A 20 -7.12 3.23 7.30
CA ALA A 20 -5.73 2.78 7.30
C ALA A 20 -5.15 2.74 8.71
N VAL A 21 -5.38 3.80 9.50
CA VAL A 21 -4.89 3.85 10.89
C VAL A 21 -5.46 2.69 11.70
N ARG A 22 -6.76 2.44 11.58
CA ARG A 22 -7.43 1.34 12.30
C ARG A 22 -6.85 -0.01 11.91
N GLN A 23 -6.64 -0.25 10.61
CA GLN A 23 -6.06 -1.50 10.13
C GLN A 23 -4.62 -1.67 10.62
N MET A 24 -3.84 -0.60 10.56
CA MET A 24 -2.45 -0.63 11.01
C MET A 24 -2.35 -0.95 12.50
N VAL A 25 -3.19 -0.34 13.33
CA VAL A 25 -3.23 -0.61 14.77
C VAL A 25 -3.64 -2.06 15.02
N ALA A 26 -4.73 -2.51 14.38
CA ALA A 26 -5.24 -3.87 14.57
C ALA A 26 -4.26 -4.95 14.15
N ARG A 27 -3.41 -4.67 13.14
CA ARG A 27 -2.47 -5.63 12.57
C ARG A 27 -1.03 -5.39 13.00
N ASN A 28 -0.83 -4.40 13.88
CA ASN A 28 0.50 -4.03 14.36
C ASN A 28 1.45 -3.68 13.20
N ILE A 29 0.97 -2.84 12.29
CA ILE A 29 1.74 -2.31 11.17
C ILE A 29 2.12 -0.87 11.51
N THR A 30 3.42 -0.55 11.47
CA THR A 30 3.92 0.80 11.76
C THR A 30 3.97 1.66 10.50
N PRO A 31 3.95 3.01 10.64
CA PRO A 31 4.20 3.88 9.48
C PRO A 31 5.53 3.60 8.78
N ALA A 32 6.57 3.25 9.54
CA ALA A 32 7.86 2.88 8.97
C ALA A 32 7.74 1.66 8.06
N GLU A 33 6.95 0.67 8.47
CA GLU A 33 6.71 -0.53 7.66
C GLU A 33 5.94 -0.21 6.37
N VAL A 34 4.98 0.72 6.44
CA VAL A 34 4.27 1.18 5.23
C VAL A 34 5.25 1.84 4.26
N VAL A 35 6.12 2.71 4.75
CA VAL A 35 7.15 3.35 3.93
C VAL A 35 8.08 2.31 3.29
N GLN A 36 8.57 1.36 4.07
CA GLN A 36 9.43 0.27 3.58
C GLN A 36 8.74 -0.51 2.46
N THR A 37 7.46 -0.82 2.65
CA THR A 37 6.66 -1.56 1.67
C THR A 37 6.57 -0.80 0.34
N VAL A 38 6.27 0.49 0.38
CA VAL A 38 6.16 1.30 -0.84
C VAL A 38 7.52 1.43 -1.53
N LEU A 39 8.59 1.64 -0.77
CA LEU A 39 9.92 1.82 -1.34
C LEU A 39 10.46 0.55 -2.00
N ALA A 40 10.16 -0.62 -1.44
CA ALA A 40 10.62 -1.90 -1.95
C ALA A 40 9.62 -2.57 -2.90
N GLY A 41 8.40 -2.04 -2.98
CA GLY A 41 7.27 -2.72 -3.58
C GLY A 41 7.08 -2.48 -5.07
N GLU A 42 6.05 -3.13 -5.57
CA GLU A 42 5.59 -2.98 -6.95
C GLU A 42 4.08 -2.82 -6.98
N VAL A 43 3.57 -2.15 -7.99
CA VAL A 43 2.13 -2.00 -8.20
C VAL A 43 1.58 -3.32 -8.75
N ILE A 44 0.62 -3.90 -8.05
CA ILE A 44 -0.02 -5.16 -8.46
C ILE A 44 -1.44 -4.97 -8.98
N GLU A 45 -2.12 -3.91 -8.55
CA GLU A 45 -3.44 -3.53 -9.08
C GLU A 45 -3.52 -2.02 -9.18
N ASP A 46 -4.21 -1.51 -10.18
CA ASP A 46 -4.42 -0.09 -10.38
C ASP A 46 -5.92 0.21 -10.43
N TYR A 47 -6.33 1.26 -9.74
CA TYR A 47 -7.74 1.64 -9.62
C TYR A 47 -7.92 3.08 -10.08
N PRO A 48 -7.93 3.33 -11.42
CA PRO A 48 -7.99 4.71 -11.92
C PRO A 48 -9.30 5.42 -11.61
N ASP A 49 -10.36 4.66 -11.35
CA ASP A 49 -11.71 5.21 -11.10
C ASP A 49 -12.16 5.05 -9.66
N ASP A 50 -11.22 4.90 -8.72
CA ASP A 50 -11.54 4.77 -7.31
C ASP A 50 -12.23 6.05 -6.80
N LYS A 51 -13.21 5.88 -5.92
CA LYS A 51 -14.01 6.99 -5.37
C LYS A 51 -13.18 8.04 -4.62
N TYR A 52 -12.02 7.66 -4.10
CA TYR A 52 -11.08 8.56 -3.44
C TYR A 52 -10.13 9.25 -4.41
N GLY A 53 -10.36 9.12 -5.72
CA GLY A 53 -9.43 9.48 -6.76
C GLY A 53 -8.58 8.28 -7.15
N PRO A 54 -7.82 8.39 -8.25
CA PRO A 54 -6.99 7.27 -8.70
C PRO A 54 -6.10 6.73 -7.59
N SER A 55 -6.07 5.42 -7.44
CA SER A 55 -5.28 4.74 -6.42
C SER A 55 -4.67 3.46 -6.98
N CYS A 56 -3.78 2.85 -6.23
CA CYS A 56 -3.15 1.60 -6.62
C CYS A 56 -2.88 0.74 -5.39
N LEU A 57 -2.71 -0.56 -5.63
CA LEU A 57 -2.34 -1.51 -4.60
C LEU A 57 -0.90 -1.95 -4.84
N LEU A 58 -0.07 -1.85 -3.81
CA LEU A 58 1.34 -2.27 -3.89
C LEU A 58 1.56 -3.50 -3.01
N LEU A 59 2.45 -4.37 -3.49
CA LEU A 59 3.01 -5.45 -2.69
C LEU A 59 4.47 -5.14 -2.45
N GLY A 60 4.89 -5.17 -1.21
CA GLY A 60 6.29 -5.03 -0.83
C GLY A 60 6.56 -5.78 0.45
N SER A 61 7.83 -5.85 0.82
CA SER A 61 8.25 -6.47 2.07
C SER A 61 8.91 -5.43 2.96
N THR A 62 8.67 -5.54 4.26
CA THR A 62 9.33 -4.69 5.24
C THR A 62 10.79 -5.13 5.40
N ALA A 63 11.56 -4.35 6.17
CA ALA A 63 12.96 -4.69 6.47
C ALA A 63 13.08 -6.05 7.17
N SER A 64 12.05 -6.48 7.90
CA SER A 64 12.02 -7.80 8.54
C SER A 64 11.44 -8.90 7.66
N GLN A 65 11.29 -8.65 6.34
CA GLN A 65 10.77 -9.62 5.37
C GLN A 65 9.29 -9.94 5.54
N ARG A 66 8.54 -9.04 6.16
CA ARG A 66 7.09 -9.20 6.28
C ARG A 66 6.41 -8.67 5.00
N PRO A 67 5.70 -9.51 4.22
CA PRO A 67 4.99 -9.02 3.05
C PRO A 67 3.75 -8.24 3.46
N LEU A 68 3.54 -7.09 2.84
CA LEU A 68 2.38 -6.24 3.07
C LEU A 68 1.78 -5.78 1.76
N HIS A 69 0.46 -5.61 1.76
CA HIS A 69 -0.25 -4.86 0.74
C HIS A 69 -0.54 -3.47 1.28
N VAL A 70 -0.27 -2.44 0.47
CA VAL A 70 -0.58 -1.05 0.78
C VAL A 70 -1.36 -0.47 -0.38
N GLN A 71 -2.56 0.03 -0.12
CA GLN A 71 -3.33 0.80 -1.11
C GLN A 71 -3.15 2.27 -0.81
N CYS A 72 -2.76 3.04 -1.82
CA CYS A 72 -2.58 4.47 -1.68
C CYS A 72 -2.99 5.20 -2.96
N THR A 73 -3.27 6.50 -2.84
CA THR A 73 -3.61 7.32 -4.00
C THR A 73 -2.40 7.48 -4.91
N HIS A 74 -2.66 7.74 -6.20
CA HIS A 74 -1.62 8.14 -7.14
C HIS A 74 -0.96 9.44 -6.67
N PRO A 75 0.31 9.68 -7.04
CA PRO A 75 1.05 10.83 -6.52
C PRO A 75 0.69 12.17 -7.19
N SER A 76 -0.47 12.28 -7.80
CA SER A 76 -0.97 13.51 -8.41
C SER A 76 -1.45 14.54 -7.39
N ARG A 77 -1.62 14.14 -6.14
CA ARG A 77 -2.05 15.01 -5.04
C ARG A 77 -0.84 15.53 -4.28
N PRO A 78 -0.97 16.66 -3.56
CA PRO A 78 0.14 17.15 -2.71
C PRO A 78 0.60 16.11 -1.70
N LEU A 79 -0.34 15.42 -1.06
CA LEU A 79 -0.05 14.31 -0.14
C LEU A 79 -0.59 13.01 -0.72
N VAL A 80 0.21 11.97 -0.64
CA VAL A 80 -0.24 10.61 -0.94
C VAL A 80 -1.08 10.14 0.25
N LYS A 81 -2.31 9.72 -0.01
CA LYS A 81 -3.15 9.15 1.04
C LYS A 81 -3.01 7.63 1.06
N VAL A 82 -2.59 7.08 2.18
CA VAL A 82 -2.64 5.64 2.41
C VAL A 82 -4.07 5.30 2.80
N ILE A 83 -4.73 4.48 1.96
CA ILE A 83 -6.14 4.13 2.11
C ILE A 83 -6.29 2.93 3.03
N THR A 84 -5.44 1.93 2.86
CA THR A 84 -5.40 0.74 3.71
C THR A 84 -4.04 0.06 3.64
N ALA A 85 -3.73 -0.72 4.66
CA ALA A 85 -2.54 -1.56 4.72
C ALA A 85 -2.89 -2.83 5.48
N TYR A 86 -2.43 -3.98 4.99
CA TYR A 86 -2.75 -5.26 5.62
C TYR A 86 -1.75 -6.34 5.20
N ASP A 87 -1.73 -7.43 5.96
CA ASP A 87 -1.02 -8.65 5.56
C ASP A 87 -1.90 -9.37 4.53
N PRO A 88 -1.38 -9.69 3.33
CA PRO A 88 -2.19 -10.39 2.34
C PRO A 88 -2.58 -11.79 2.82
N ASP A 89 -3.86 -12.11 2.71
CA ASP A 89 -4.39 -13.39 3.14
C ASP A 89 -4.14 -14.45 2.06
N PRO A 90 -3.41 -15.54 2.38
CA PRO A 90 -3.12 -16.59 1.40
C PRO A 90 -4.38 -17.34 0.94
N LYS A 91 -5.52 -17.16 1.61
CA LYS A 91 -6.80 -17.68 1.15
C LYS A 91 -7.38 -16.87 0.00
N GLU A 92 -7.02 -15.60 -0.11
CA GLU A 92 -7.55 -14.69 -1.13
C GLU A 92 -6.56 -14.40 -2.24
N TRP A 93 -5.27 -14.55 -1.96
CA TRP A 93 -4.18 -14.26 -2.89
C TRP A 93 -3.39 -15.52 -3.20
N ASP A 94 -2.85 -15.60 -4.41
CA ASP A 94 -2.03 -16.74 -4.81
C ASP A 94 -0.69 -16.73 -4.06
N GLU A 95 0.16 -17.71 -4.32
CA GLU A 95 1.44 -17.86 -3.62
C GLU A 95 2.41 -16.71 -3.89
N THR A 96 2.23 -15.95 -4.99
CA THR A 96 3.04 -14.77 -5.28
C THR A 96 2.53 -13.54 -4.53
N LEU A 97 1.31 -13.61 -3.98
CA LEU A 97 0.60 -12.51 -3.31
C LEU A 97 0.29 -11.32 -4.24
N LYS A 98 0.41 -11.52 -5.55
CA LYS A 98 0.19 -10.50 -6.57
C LYS A 98 -1.16 -10.61 -7.27
N ARG A 99 -1.74 -11.80 -7.28
CA ARG A 99 -2.98 -12.07 -8.00
C ARG A 99 -4.01 -12.69 -7.07
N ARG A 100 -5.26 -12.23 -7.23
CA ARG A 100 -6.36 -12.79 -6.47
C ARG A 100 -6.62 -14.21 -6.94
N LYS A 101 -6.92 -15.10 -5.99
CA LYS A 101 -7.31 -16.47 -6.33
C LYS A 101 -8.67 -16.43 -7.03
N THR A 102 -8.78 -17.20 -8.09
CA THR A 102 -10.06 -17.44 -8.76
C THR A 102 -10.77 -18.59 -8.08
N LYS A 103 -12.07 -18.48 -7.99
CA LYS A 103 -12.91 -19.56 -7.43
C LYS A 103 -13.24 -20.57 -8.51
#